data_db15e4890b8abdc56a68d90e054b0421
#
_entry.id   db15e4890b8abdc56a68d90e054b0421
#
_cell.length_a   1.000
_cell.length_b   1.000
_cell.length_c   1.000
_cell.angle_alpha   90.00
_cell.angle_beta   90.00
_cell.angle_gamma   90.00
#
_symmetry.space_group_name_H-M   'P 1'
#
loop_
_entity.id
_entity.type
_entity.pdbx_description
1 polymer ?
#
loop_
_entity_poly.entity_id
_entity_poly.type
_entity_poly.pdbx_seq_one_letter_code
_entity_poly.pdbx_strand_id
1 'polypeptide(L)'
;LLSKGSPPEIDLVNPEPGMLTTLQDLGLELKGLSANVDKMAILDFTKVLVNISHSETDEENTFTLTATDKLSKVNKEPLVLKIKSLPNGFDVAKPMNAERGSTTILLTVILKGDISKVSYQYQAYGYWQPLVPTSIESDKDTHQVTITFKDGLQEPQQIKVIAGDKEKTVTVGIGESSCSLTAPEGDVWAKKATLYLVGDTEGTTEYLKTVKDITVKCRKASGDWFSPSQEKIKNAVEVSGLEPGTDYIFKAVIDGTNTITVKNEVSVKTEEALQIPNSGFEDWHTDSDTRWSAGTFGDFTHYFYYPYTKGATDIWWNTNNKYSQAWVVAPVQTTTCPAVIYVKDAKSGAKAAEIHTAGSGGGYSSTPVTMYPEGAKAGRLFIGTYNWSDKKETVTTGHLFTSRPYGMKFWYKYTPYQTDNFKVEIEIRSGNKVIAGGSY
;
A
#
# COMPACT_ATOMS: atom_id res chain seq x y z
N LEU A 1 21.38 -39.82 20.04
CA LEU A 1 20.60 -40.75 20.87
C LEU A 1 21.53 -41.67 21.66
N LEU A 2 22.47 -41.10 22.34
CA LEU A 2 23.44 -41.83 23.16
C LEU A 2 22.94 -41.83 24.59
N SER A 3 22.34 -42.95 25.03
CA SER A 3 21.92 -43.13 26.41
C SER A 3 23.03 -43.86 27.20
N LYS A 4 23.02 -43.68 28.52
CA LYS A 4 23.89 -44.45 29.40
C LYS A 4 23.56 -45.95 29.26
N GLY A 5 24.45 -46.74 28.74
CA GLY A 5 24.27 -48.15 28.44
C GLY A 5 25.27 -48.61 27.40
N SER A 6 25.17 -49.85 26.94
CA SER A 6 26.03 -50.32 25.84
C SER A 6 25.93 -49.35 24.67
N PRO A 7 27.05 -49.02 23.98
CA PRO A 7 27.01 -48.14 22.84
C PRO A 7 25.87 -48.60 21.93
N PRO A 8 25.03 -47.69 21.41
CA PRO A 8 24.07 -48.08 20.43
C PRO A 8 24.86 -48.72 19.29
N GLU A 9 24.69 -49.99 19.05
CA GLU A 9 24.97 -50.54 17.74
C GLU A 9 24.06 -49.76 16.79
N ILE A 10 24.55 -48.66 16.25
CA ILE A 10 24.03 -48.21 14.99
C ILE A 10 24.44 -49.32 14.05
N ASP A 11 23.46 -50.13 13.72
CA ASP A 11 23.66 -51.28 12.84
C ASP A 11 24.14 -50.71 11.51
N LEU A 12 25.45 -50.66 11.39
CA LEU A 12 26.10 -50.37 10.14
C LEU A 12 25.82 -51.62 9.31
N VAL A 13 24.75 -51.58 8.52
CA VAL A 13 24.55 -52.54 7.44
C VAL A 13 25.92 -52.65 6.78
N ASN A 14 26.48 -53.88 6.82
CA ASN A 14 27.78 -54.11 6.19
C ASN A 14 27.74 -53.52 4.79
N PRO A 15 28.51 -52.47 4.49
CA PRO A 15 28.46 -51.86 3.19
C PRO A 15 28.76 -52.93 2.16
N GLU A 16 27.96 -52.97 1.11
CA GLU A 16 28.21 -53.84 -0.03
C GLU A 16 29.70 -53.73 -0.43
N PRO A 17 30.36 -54.83 -0.74
CA PRO A 17 31.74 -54.76 -1.19
C PRO A 17 31.88 -53.81 -2.39
N GLY A 18 32.68 -52.75 -2.23
CA GLY A 18 32.84 -51.67 -3.22
C GLY A 18 32.29 -50.33 -2.81
N MET A 19 31.43 -50.23 -1.83
CA MET A 19 30.89 -48.94 -1.37
C MET A 19 31.96 -48.06 -0.69
N LEU A 20 32.84 -48.68 0.09
CA LEU A 20 34.04 -48.04 0.66
C LEU A 20 35.02 -47.56 -0.44
N THR A 21 35.17 -48.36 -1.50
CA THR A 21 36.00 -48.01 -2.65
C THR A 21 35.45 -46.79 -3.38
N THR A 22 34.12 -46.72 -3.53
CA THR A 22 33.46 -45.56 -4.17
C THR A 22 33.67 -44.29 -3.36
N LEU A 23 33.68 -44.36 -2.04
CA LEU A 23 33.97 -43.21 -1.18
C LEU A 23 35.41 -42.74 -1.26
N GLN A 24 36.35 -43.66 -1.27
CA GLN A 24 37.74 -43.33 -1.52
C GLN A 24 37.95 -42.76 -2.92
N ASP A 25 37.21 -43.29 -3.90
CA ASP A 25 37.22 -42.78 -5.28
C ASP A 25 36.65 -41.36 -5.42
N LEU A 26 35.69 -40.99 -4.57
CA LEU A 26 35.15 -39.66 -4.47
C LEU A 26 35.98 -38.72 -3.60
N GLY A 27 37.04 -39.28 -2.95
CA GLY A 27 37.94 -38.49 -2.11
C GLY A 27 37.29 -37.96 -0.83
N LEU A 28 36.30 -38.65 -0.29
CA LEU A 28 35.67 -38.29 0.99
C LEU A 28 36.51 -38.83 2.13
N GLU A 29 36.97 -37.99 3.02
CA GLU A 29 37.75 -38.30 4.19
C GLU A 29 37.09 -37.70 5.44
N LEU A 30 36.92 -38.52 6.48
CA LEU A 30 36.46 -38.08 7.80
C LEU A 30 37.67 -37.69 8.65
N LYS A 31 37.69 -36.45 9.10
CA LYS A 31 38.70 -35.91 10.01
C LYS A 31 38.10 -35.54 11.35
N GLY A 32 38.91 -35.59 12.38
CA GLY A 32 38.53 -35.21 13.74
C GLY A 32 37.78 -36.33 14.49
N LEU A 33 37.81 -37.54 13.98
CA LEU A 33 37.32 -38.67 14.72
C LEU A 33 38.18 -38.92 15.96
N SER A 34 37.56 -38.95 17.12
CA SER A 34 38.28 -39.34 18.34
C SER A 34 38.71 -40.80 18.27
N ALA A 35 39.68 -41.18 19.11
CA ALA A 35 40.15 -42.56 19.20
C ALA A 35 39.08 -43.61 19.54
N ASN A 36 37.85 -43.15 19.81
CA ASN A 36 36.71 -43.97 20.22
C ASN A 36 35.75 -44.35 19.04
N VAL A 37 36.10 -44.02 17.80
CA VAL A 37 35.32 -44.44 16.64
C VAL A 37 35.76 -45.80 16.15
N ASP A 38 34.97 -46.83 16.40
CA ASP A 38 35.28 -48.22 16.06
C ASP A 38 35.05 -48.54 14.58
N LYS A 39 33.96 -48.00 14.01
CA LYS A 39 33.61 -48.22 12.61
C LYS A 39 32.95 -47.02 11.99
N MET A 40 33.15 -46.87 10.71
CA MET A 40 32.49 -45.86 9.88
C MET A 40 31.98 -46.55 8.61
N ALA A 41 30.75 -46.22 8.22
CA ALA A 41 30.19 -46.60 6.94
C ALA A 41 29.36 -45.44 6.37
N ILE A 42 29.40 -45.31 5.06
CA ILE A 42 28.54 -44.39 4.32
C ILE A 42 27.59 -45.21 3.49
N LEU A 43 26.30 -45.11 3.76
CA LEU A 43 25.26 -45.85 3.05
C LEU A 43 24.80 -45.12 1.78
N ASP A 44 24.78 -43.81 1.80
CA ASP A 44 24.57 -42.97 0.65
C ASP A 44 25.18 -41.59 0.92
N PHE A 45 25.19 -40.69 -0.06
CA PHE A 45 25.75 -39.33 0.08
C PHE A 45 25.00 -38.46 1.08
N THR A 46 23.86 -38.89 1.57
CA THR A 46 23.01 -38.15 2.52
C THR A 46 23.11 -38.67 3.93
N LYS A 47 23.74 -39.81 4.13
CA LYS A 47 23.85 -40.49 5.45
C LYS A 47 25.26 -40.89 5.75
N VAL A 48 25.78 -40.38 6.85
CA VAL A 48 27.05 -40.80 7.45
C VAL A 48 26.69 -41.54 8.74
N LEU A 49 27.04 -42.80 8.80
CA LEU A 49 26.85 -43.63 10.00
C LEU A 49 28.21 -43.82 10.67
N VAL A 50 28.29 -43.42 11.94
CA VAL A 50 29.50 -43.51 12.73
C VAL A 50 29.20 -44.27 13.99
N ASN A 51 29.96 -45.32 14.24
CA ASN A 51 29.88 -46.03 15.50
C ASN A 51 30.74 -45.32 16.53
N ILE A 52 30.09 -44.72 17.54
CA ILE A 52 30.74 -43.90 18.57
C ILE A 52 30.53 -44.58 19.90
N SER A 53 31.61 -44.88 20.64
CA SER A 53 31.50 -45.26 22.04
C SER A 53 30.96 -44.05 22.84
N HIS A 54 29.89 -44.28 23.60
CA HIS A 54 29.32 -43.23 24.40
C HIS A 54 30.16 -42.93 25.64
N SER A 55 30.21 -41.67 26.02
CA SER A 55 30.78 -41.23 27.28
C SER A 55 29.74 -41.31 28.42
N GLU A 56 30.17 -41.62 29.61
CA GLU A 56 29.33 -41.52 30.80
C GLU A 56 29.19 -40.06 31.28
N THR A 57 29.96 -39.18 30.71
CA THR A 57 29.95 -37.74 30.98
C THR A 57 29.20 -37.00 29.87
N ASP A 58 28.75 -35.80 30.16
CA ASP A 58 28.03 -34.93 29.22
C ASP A 58 29.00 -34.27 28.19
N GLU A 59 29.75 -35.11 27.49
CA GLU A 59 30.79 -34.69 26.54
C GLU A 59 30.22 -34.52 25.12
N GLU A 60 30.63 -33.45 24.46
CA GLU A 60 30.31 -33.19 23.07
C GLU A 60 31.48 -33.63 22.17
N ASN A 61 31.21 -34.57 21.26
CA ASN A 61 32.14 -35.00 20.24
C ASN A 61 31.89 -34.21 18.96
N THR A 62 32.94 -33.61 18.41
CA THR A 62 32.88 -32.84 17.16
C THR A 62 33.56 -33.60 16.05
N PHE A 63 32.83 -33.85 14.96
CA PHE A 63 33.34 -34.51 13.75
C PHE A 63 33.34 -33.50 12.59
N THR A 64 34.43 -33.49 11.84
CA THR A 64 34.57 -32.61 10.66
C THR A 64 34.65 -33.50 9.42
N LEU A 65 33.68 -33.34 8.52
CA LEU A 65 33.65 -34.00 7.22
C LEU A 65 34.27 -33.06 6.18
N THR A 66 35.34 -33.51 5.55
CA THR A 66 35.99 -32.79 4.50
C THR A 66 35.90 -33.57 3.21
N ALA A 67 35.40 -33.00 2.14
CA ALA A 67 35.43 -33.60 0.81
C ALA A 67 36.72 -33.13 0.10
N THR A 68 37.46 -34.09 -0.43
CA THR A 68 38.66 -33.83 -1.24
C THR A 68 38.47 -34.45 -2.61
N ASP A 69 38.55 -33.67 -3.68
CA ASP A 69 38.45 -34.22 -5.03
C ASP A 69 39.70 -34.95 -5.48
N LYS A 70 39.65 -35.62 -6.64
CA LYS A 70 40.81 -36.30 -7.21
C LYS A 70 42.02 -35.41 -7.52
N LEU A 71 41.82 -34.09 -7.51
CA LEU A 71 42.89 -33.09 -7.69
C LEU A 71 43.38 -32.55 -6.35
N SER A 72 43.04 -33.19 -5.25
CA SER A 72 43.38 -32.75 -3.88
C SER A 72 42.82 -31.41 -3.48
N LYS A 73 41.74 -30.94 -4.13
CA LYS A 73 41.03 -29.73 -3.72
C LYS A 73 40.02 -30.10 -2.63
N VAL A 74 40.13 -29.43 -1.52
CA VAL A 74 39.26 -29.61 -0.34
C VAL A 74 38.13 -28.57 -0.42
N ASN A 75 36.93 -28.98 -0.02
CA ASN A 75 35.82 -28.06 0.10
C ASN A 75 36.14 -26.94 1.08
N LYS A 76 35.70 -25.72 0.76
CA LYS A 76 36.00 -24.52 1.58
C LYS A 76 35.33 -24.54 2.94
N GLU A 77 34.18 -25.20 3.04
CA GLU A 77 33.34 -25.27 4.24
C GLU A 77 33.09 -26.73 4.60
N PRO A 78 33.86 -27.30 5.50
CA PRO A 78 33.66 -28.68 5.96
C PRO A 78 32.35 -28.75 6.75
N LEU A 79 31.62 -29.87 6.61
CA LEU A 79 30.46 -30.15 7.46
C LEU A 79 30.97 -30.56 8.87
N VAL A 80 30.53 -29.81 9.87
CA VAL A 80 30.85 -30.07 11.28
C VAL A 80 29.64 -30.73 11.94
N LEU A 81 29.83 -31.98 12.42
CA LEU A 81 28.83 -32.70 13.18
C LEU A 81 29.22 -32.66 14.67
N LYS A 82 28.28 -32.23 15.49
CA LYS A 82 28.41 -32.24 16.94
C LYS A 82 27.48 -33.27 17.52
N ILE A 83 28.02 -34.25 18.21
CA ILE A 83 27.25 -35.32 18.84
C ILE A 83 27.48 -35.29 20.34
N LYS A 84 26.41 -35.16 21.10
CA LYS A 84 26.42 -35.09 22.55
C LYS A 84 25.81 -36.35 23.15
N SER A 85 26.46 -36.92 24.14
CA SER A 85 25.91 -38.02 24.98
C SER A 85 24.82 -37.43 25.88
N LEU A 86 23.77 -38.20 26.14
CA LEU A 86 22.68 -37.87 27.03
C LEU A 86 22.63 -38.82 28.24
N PRO A 87 23.57 -38.71 29.19
CA PRO A 87 23.65 -39.62 30.33
C PRO A 87 22.40 -39.56 31.21
N ASN A 88 21.71 -38.43 31.20
CA ASN A 88 20.51 -38.19 32.01
C ASN A 88 19.17 -38.60 31.34
N GLY A 89 19.21 -39.06 30.09
CA GLY A 89 18.02 -39.53 29.38
C GLY A 89 16.96 -38.47 29.08
N PHE A 90 17.31 -37.18 29.12
CA PHE A 90 16.42 -36.06 28.77
C PHE A 90 17.18 -34.93 28.10
N ASP A 91 16.69 -34.52 26.93
CA ASP A 91 17.11 -33.29 26.24
C ASP A 91 16.00 -32.77 25.32
N VAL A 92 16.15 -31.53 24.88
CA VAL A 92 15.32 -30.91 23.84
C VAL A 92 16.27 -30.35 22.78
N ALA A 93 16.16 -30.85 21.57
CA ALA A 93 16.97 -30.37 20.48
C ALA A 93 16.66 -28.88 20.17
N LYS A 94 17.66 -28.15 19.69
CA LYS A 94 17.43 -26.78 19.26
C LYS A 94 16.37 -26.77 18.15
N PRO A 95 15.23 -26.09 18.34
CA PRO A 95 14.19 -26.08 17.32
C PRO A 95 14.65 -25.26 16.10
N MET A 96 14.09 -25.56 14.93
CA MET A 96 14.21 -24.70 13.76
C MET A 96 13.44 -23.42 13.98
N ASN A 97 13.86 -22.36 13.31
CA ASN A 97 13.09 -21.12 13.30
C ASN A 97 11.75 -21.35 12.59
N ALA A 98 10.69 -20.81 13.17
CA ALA A 98 9.36 -20.82 12.57
C ALA A 98 9.25 -19.71 11.51
N GLU A 99 8.40 -19.91 10.52
CA GLU A 99 7.99 -18.81 9.66
C GLU A 99 7.14 -17.83 10.46
N ARG A 100 7.25 -16.55 10.17
CA ARG A 100 6.43 -15.52 10.81
C ARG A 100 4.94 -15.77 10.53
N GLY A 101 4.14 -15.76 11.58
CA GLY A 101 2.72 -16.08 11.54
C GLY A 101 2.41 -17.59 11.52
N SER A 102 3.43 -18.46 11.57
CA SER A 102 3.19 -19.89 11.72
C SER A 102 2.41 -20.18 12.98
N THR A 103 1.33 -20.91 12.84
CA THR A 103 0.52 -21.38 13.98
C THR A 103 1.05 -22.66 14.58
N THR A 104 2.00 -23.33 13.93
CA THR A 104 2.49 -24.65 14.34
C THR A 104 4.01 -24.65 14.45
N ILE A 105 4.53 -25.22 15.54
CA ILE A 105 5.95 -25.49 15.75
C ILE A 105 6.17 -26.95 16.06
N LEU A 106 7.36 -27.42 15.75
CA LEU A 106 7.81 -28.77 16.03
C LEU A 106 8.99 -28.75 16.99
N LEU A 107 8.89 -29.45 18.11
CA LEU A 107 9.97 -29.69 19.05
C LEU A 107 10.40 -31.12 19.01
N THR A 108 11.69 -31.37 18.99
CA THR A 108 12.26 -32.69 19.17
C THR A 108 12.67 -32.87 20.62
N VAL A 109 11.92 -33.69 21.36
CA VAL A 109 12.22 -34.04 22.74
C VAL A 109 12.86 -35.41 22.77
N ILE A 110 13.99 -35.52 23.39
CA ILE A 110 14.70 -36.78 23.62
C ILE A 110 14.49 -37.16 25.07
N LEU A 111 13.80 -38.25 25.31
CA LEU A 111 13.45 -38.72 26.65
C LEU A 111 13.50 -40.22 26.75
N LYS A 112 14.29 -40.69 27.70
CA LYS A 112 14.25 -42.10 28.11
C LYS A 112 13.21 -42.24 29.22
N GLY A 113 11.97 -42.48 28.82
CA GLY A 113 10.86 -42.62 29.76
C GLY A 113 9.51 -42.33 29.12
N ASP A 114 8.51 -42.07 29.94
CA ASP A 114 7.13 -41.88 29.53
C ASP A 114 6.88 -40.43 29.15
N ILE A 115 6.78 -40.15 27.85
CA ILE A 115 6.56 -38.78 27.30
C ILE A 115 5.22 -38.19 27.76
N SER A 116 4.24 -38.99 28.15
CA SER A 116 2.95 -38.48 28.63
C SER A 116 3.05 -37.75 29.97
N LYS A 117 4.15 -37.92 30.69
CA LYS A 117 4.44 -37.22 31.95
C LYS A 117 5.22 -35.92 31.79
N VAL A 118 5.55 -35.59 30.54
CA VAL A 118 6.23 -34.32 30.23
C VAL A 118 5.21 -33.20 30.14
N SER A 119 5.51 -32.07 30.82
CA SER A 119 4.72 -30.85 30.71
C SER A 119 5.47 -29.80 29.91
N TYR A 120 4.69 -28.94 29.27
CA TYR A 120 5.19 -27.88 28.39
C TYR A 120 4.63 -26.56 28.86
N GLN A 121 5.43 -25.52 28.76
CA GLN A 121 5.06 -24.15 29.10
C GLN A 121 5.65 -23.19 28.05
N TYR A 122 4.97 -22.11 27.82
CA TYR A 122 5.49 -21.01 26.99
C TYR A 122 5.53 -19.72 27.80
N GLN A 123 6.44 -18.81 27.46
CA GLN A 123 6.55 -17.54 28.14
C GLN A 123 5.62 -16.51 27.48
N ALA A 124 4.68 -15.98 28.27
CA ALA A 124 3.80 -14.88 27.86
C ALA A 124 3.72 -13.83 28.97
N TYR A 125 3.84 -12.56 28.60
CA TYR A 125 3.77 -11.42 29.55
C TYR A 125 4.72 -11.54 30.74
N GLY A 126 5.88 -12.17 30.55
CA GLY A 126 6.86 -12.42 31.61
C GLY A 126 6.58 -13.62 32.51
N TYR A 127 5.51 -14.37 32.27
CA TYR A 127 5.13 -15.55 33.06
C TYR A 127 5.09 -16.81 32.19
N TRP A 128 5.35 -17.96 32.86
CA TRP A 128 5.21 -19.26 32.23
C TRP A 128 3.74 -19.71 32.23
N GLN A 129 3.20 -19.96 31.05
CA GLN A 129 1.83 -20.40 30.84
C GLN A 129 1.82 -21.88 30.42
N PRO A 130 0.86 -22.69 30.91
CA PRO A 130 0.73 -24.08 30.47
C PRO A 130 0.51 -24.17 28.95
N LEU A 131 1.10 -25.19 28.35
CA LEU A 131 1.01 -25.48 26.94
C LEU A 131 0.68 -26.96 26.74
N VAL A 132 -0.31 -27.23 25.91
CA VAL A 132 -0.72 -28.60 25.60
C VAL A 132 -0.30 -28.90 24.17
N PRO A 133 0.52 -29.95 23.93
CA PRO A 133 0.83 -30.40 22.59
C PRO A 133 -0.42 -30.79 21.81
N THR A 134 -0.44 -30.49 20.51
CA THR A 134 -1.50 -30.92 19.60
C THR A 134 -1.33 -32.42 19.21
N SER A 135 -0.08 -32.86 19.04
CA SER A 135 0.27 -34.25 18.80
C SER A 135 1.68 -34.56 19.30
N ILE A 136 1.92 -35.82 19.59
CA ILE A 136 3.24 -36.35 19.92
C ILE A 136 3.43 -37.65 19.11
N GLU A 137 4.45 -37.66 18.26
CA GLU A 137 4.87 -38.84 17.52
C GLU A 137 6.17 -39.35 18.14
N SER A 138 6.23 -40.64 18.43
CA SER A 138 7.34 -41.22 19.17
C SER A 138 8.03 -42.29 18.35
N ASP A 139 9.35 -42.21 18.29
CA ASP A 139 10.24 -43.25 17.80
C ASP A 139 11.29 -43.50 18.88
N LYS A 140 11.11 -44.62 19.61
CA LYS A 140 11.92 -44.96 20.79
C LYS A 140 11.98 -43.80 21.80
N ASP A 141 13.18 -43.27 22.03
CA ASP A 141 13.45 -42.20 22.98
C ASP A 141 13.38 -40.82 22.31
N THR A 142 12.97 -40.70 21.05
CA THR A 142 12.84 -39.45 20.32
C THR A 142 11.36 -39.15 20.07
N HIS A 143 10.92 -37.99 20.48
CA HIS A 143 9.52 -37.57 20.38
C HIS A 143 9.41 -36.29 19.60
N GLN A 144 8.63 -36.30 18.53
CA GLN A 144 8.26 -35.14 17.77
C GLN A 144 6.99 -34.52 18.37
N VAL A 145 7.12 -33.38 18.99
CA VAL A 145 6.04 -32.72 19.73
C VAL A 145 5.56 -31.52 18.90
N THR A 146 4.33 -31.61 18.41
CA THR A 146 3.68 -30.56 17.67
C THR A 146 2.92 -29.62 18.63
N ILE A 147 3.12 -28.35 18.53
CA ILE A 147 2.46 -27.33 19.33
C ILE A 147 1.76 -26.35 18.41
N THR A 148 0.51 -26.01 18.72
CA THR A 148 -0.27 -25.05 17.95
C THR A 148 -0.57 -23.80 18.78
N PHE A 149 -0.28 -22.62 18.23
CA PHE A 149 -0.61 -21.32 18.77
C PHE A 149 -1.80 -20.71 18.03
N LYS A 150 -2.74 -20.14 18.76
CA LYS A 150 -3.97 -19.62 18.19
C LYS A 150 -3.72 -18.49 17.18
N ASP A 151 -2.82 -17.58 17.51
CA ASP A 151 -2.63 -16.33 16.73
C ASP A 151 -1.35 -16.37 15.85
N GLY A 152 -0.68 -17.53 15.81
CA GLY A 152 0.60 -17.66 15.12
C GLY A 152 1.75 -16.90 15.80
N LEU A 153 2.98 -17.29 15.49
CA LEU A 153 4.19 -16.72 16.08
C LEU A 153 4.63 -15.46 15.32
N GLN A 154 4.64 -14.33 16.00
CA GLN A 154 5.12 -13.05 15.42
C GLN A 154 6.52 -12.71 15.92
N GLU A 155 6.89 -13.18 17.10
CA GLU A 155 8.16 -12.94 17.78
C GLU A 155 8.75 -14.28 18.26
N PRO A 156 10.06 -14.36 18.56
CA PRO A 156 10.66 -15.55 19.13
C PRO A 156 9.96 -15.99 20.40
N GLN A 157 9.66 -17.28 20.50
CA GLN A 157 8.92 -17.85 21.61
C GLN A 157 9.80 -18.77 22.46
N GLN A 158 9.87 -18.52 23.74
CA GLN A 158 10.51 -19.42 24.70
C GLN A 158 9.53 -20.53 25.10
N ILE A 159 10.01 -21.77 25.01
CA ILE A 159 9.29 -22.97 25.41
C ILE A 159 10.11 -23.68 26.47
N LYS A 160 9.48 -23.99 27.59
CA LYS A 160 10.04 -24.81 28.66
C LYS A 160 9.42 -26.21 28.59
N VAL A 161 10.27 -27.20 28.59
CA VAL A 161 9.90 -28.61 28.63
C VAL A 161 10.34 -29.19 29.98
N ILE A 162 9.45 -29.85 30.70
CA ILE A 162 9.68 -30.37 32.07
C ILE A 162 9.40 -31.84 32.09
N ALA A 163 10.42 -32.63 32.46
CA ALA A 163 10.35 -34.08 32.59
C ALA A 163 10.79 -34.51 34.00
N GLY A 164 9.83 -34.67 34.91
CA GLY A 164 10.09 -34.93 36.32
C GLY A 164 10.80 -33.77 37.02
N ASP A 165 12.00 -34.00 37.50
CA ASP A 165 12.86 -33.02 38.16
C ASP A 165 13.77 -32.24 37.19
N LYS A 166 13.69 -32.55 35.90
CA LYS A 166 14.52 -31.97 34.84
C LYS A 166 13.71 -30.97 34.01
N GLU A 167 14.31 -29.87 33.67
CA GLU A 167 13.71 -28.90 32.75
C GLU A 167 14.73 -28.40 31.71
N LYS A 168 14.23 -28.07 30.53
CA LYS A 168 15.02 -27.36 29.51
C LYS A 168 14.17 -26.31 28.82
N THR A 169 14.73 -25.14 28.70
CA THR A 169 14.12 -24.04 27.94
C THR A 169 14.81 -23.94 26.58
N VAL A 170 14.02 -23.88 25.53
CA VAL A 170 14.47 -23.64 24.15
C VAL A 170 13.76 -22.42 23.60
N THR A 171 14.40 -21.73 22.66
CA THR A 171 13.78 -20.60 21.96
C THR A 171 13.51 -20.99 20.53
N VAL A 172 12.25 -20.96 20.14
CA VAL A 172 11.84 -21.02 18.74
C VAL A 172 12.02 -19.62 18.16
N GLY A 173 13.01 -19.44 17.32
CA GLY A 173 13.25 -18.17 16.63
C GLY A 173 12.23 -17.95 15.52
N ILE A 174 12.15 -16.73 15.02
CA ILE A 174 11.46 -16.40 13.78
C ILE A 174 12.50 -16.31 12.67
N GLY A 175 12.23 -16.98 11.55
CA GLY A 175 13.07 -16.94 10.37
C GLY A 175 13.12 -15.55 9.74
N GLU A 176 14.12 -15.32 8.91
CA GLU A 176 14.20 -14.10 8.11
C GLU A 176 12.95 -13.99 7.25
N SER A 177 12.39 -12.80 7.24
CA SER A 177 11.21 -12.46 6.45
C SER A 177 11.57 -11.33 5.50
N SER A 178 10.81 -11.20 4.44
CA SER A 178 10.98 -10.09 3.53
C SER A 178 9.63 -9.52 3.09
N CYS A 179 9.66 -8.28 2.62
CA CYS A 179 8.49 -7.61 2.09
C CYS A 179 8.87 -6.79 0.84
N SER A 180 7.87 -6.50 0.06
CA SER A 180 7.97 -5.60 -1.08
C SER A 180 7.23 -4.31 -0.80
N LEU A 181 7.79 -3.20 -1.25
CA LEU A 181 7.14 -1.90 -1.27
C LEU A 181 6.39 -1.77 -2.59
N THR A 182 5.13 -1.34 -2.55
CA THR A 182 4.30 -1.13 -3.75
C THR A 182 3.54 0.20 -3.64
N ALA A 183 3.25 0.80 -4.77
CA ALA A 183 2.43 2.01 -4.89
C ALA A 183 1.49 1.84 -6.09
N PRO A 184 0.25 1.39 -5.88
CA PRO A 184 -0.73 1.29 -6.95
C PRO A 184 -0.99 2.66 -7.60
N GLU A 185 -1.17 2.70 -8.92
CA GLU A 185 -1.38 3.95 -9.67
C GLU A 185 -2.55 4.76 -9.10
N GLY A 186 -3.63 4.10 -8.70
CA GLY A 186 -4.79 4.74 -8.08
C GLY A 186 -4.50 5.47 -6.75
N ASP A 187 -3.41 5.12 -6.08
CA ASP A 187 -3.01 5.66 -4.79
C ASP A 187 -1.84 6.66 -4.89
N VAL A 188 -1.42 7.00 -6.11
CA VAL A 188 -0.43 8.04 -6.40
C VAL A 188 -1.16 9.27 -6.93
N TRP A 189 -1.21 10.33 -6.12
CA TRP A 189 -1.92 11.58 -6.41
C TRP A 189 -0.93 12.70 -6.73
N ALA A 190 -1.43 13.89 -7.05
CA ALA A 190 -0.58 15.03 -7.39
C ALA A 190 0.39 15.46 -6.28
N LYS A 191 -0.01 15.35 -5.01
CA LYS A 191 0.77 15.83 -3.86
C LYS A 191 0.92 14.80 -2.74
N LYS A 192 0.41 13.61 -2.93
CA LYS A 192 0.53 12.51 -1.97
C LYS A 192 0.54 11.15 -2.66
N ALA A 193 1.07 10.15 -1.97
CA ALA A 193 1.01 8.77 -2.39
C ALA A 193 0.82 7.85 -1.18
N THR A 194 0.12 6.76 -1.37
CA THR A 194 0.02 5.68 -0.38
C THR A 194 0.88 4.51 -0.85
N LEU A 195 1.83 4.14 -0.01
CA LEU A 195 2.77 3.05 -0.26
C LEU A 195 2.43 1.89 0.65
N TYR A 196 2.39 0.68 0.12
CA TYR A 196 2.04 -0.53 0.85
C TYR A 196 3.26 -1.43 1.00
N LEU A 197 3.43 -1.97 2.20
CA LEU A 197 4.38 -3.04 2.45
C LEU A 197 3.62 -4.38 2.43
N VAL A 198 4.03 -5.25 1.53
CA VAL A 198 3.43 -6.56 1.35
C VAL A 198 4.48 -7.62 1.67
N GLY A 199 4.26 -8.38 2.73
CA GLY A 199 5.16 -9.46 3.13
C GLY A 199 5.11 -10.63 2.15
N ASP A 200 6.20 -11.39 2.09
CA ASP A 200 6.26 -12.63 1.27
C ASP A 200 5.29 -13.70 1.76
N THR A 201 4.89 -13.62 3.02
CA THR A 201 3.87 -14.47 3.62
C THR A 201 2.75 -13.60 4.22
N GLU A 202 1.57 -14.19 4.40
CA GLU A 202 0.46 -13.53 5.07
C GLU A 202 0.85 -13.12 6.51
N GLY A 203 1.55 -14.00 7.23
CA GLY A 203 2.03 -13.72 8.58
C GLY A 203 2.97 -12.52 8.64
N THR A 204 3.86 -12.36 7.66
CA THR A 204 4.72 -11.18 7.55
C THR A 204 3.91 -9.92 7.27
N THR A 205 2.89 -9.99 6.39
CA THR A 205 2.00 -8.86 6.10
C THR A 205 1.20 -8.44 7.33
N GLU A 206 0.67 -9.39 8.10
CA GLU A 206 -0.04 -9.11 9.36
C GLU A 206 0.88 -8.45 10.39
N TYR A 207 2.09 -8.96 10.53
CA TYR A 207 3.08 -8.36 11.43
C TYR A 207 3.42 -6.91 11.05
N LEU A 208 3.59 -6.61 9.76
CA LEU A 208 3.86 -5.25 9.28
C LEU A 208 2.77 -4.23 9.68
N LYS A 209 1.53 -4.68 9.92
CA LYS A 209 0.46 -3.82 10.44
C LYS A 209 0.73 -3.35 11.87
N THR A 210 1.45 -4.14 12.65
CA THR A 210 1.75 -3.88 14.08
C THR A 210 3.06 -3.12 14.29
N VAL A 211 4.00 -3.21 13.35
CA VAL A 211 5.30 -2.51 13.41
C VAL A 211 5.08 -1.00 13.39
N LYS A 212 5.58 -0.29 14.40
CA LYS A 212 5.41 1.17 14.53
C LYS A 212 6.45 1.94 13.73
N ASP A 213 7.68 1.47 13.73
CA ASP A 213 8.84 2.19 13.21
C ASP A 213 9.10 1.83 11.73
N ILE A 214 8.11 2.14 10.89
CA ILE A 214 8.23 2.07 9.44
C ILE A 214 8.28 3.49 8.90
N THR A 215 9.39 3.82 8.24
CA THR A 215 9.59 5.12 7.60
C THR A 215 9.81 4.95 6.10
N VAL A 216 9.31 5.92 5.34
CA VAL A 216 9.53 6.00 3.91
C VAL A 216 10.44 7.19 3.63
N LYS A 217 11.46 6.97 2.83
CA LYS A 217 12.29 8.02 2.23
C LYS A 217 11.99 8.11 0.75
N CYS A 218 12.06 9.30 0.21
CA CYS A 218 11.91 9.50 -1.23
C CYS A 218 13.01 10.40 -1.78
N ARG A 219 13.19 10.34 -3.08
CA ARG A 219 14.01 11.26 -3.86
C ARG A 219 13.38 11.50 -5.22
N LYS A 220 13.64 12.63 -5.82
CA LYS A 220 13.45 12.85 -7.25
C LYS A 220 14.50 12.03 -8.02
N ALA A 221 14.27 11.77 -9.29
CA ALA A 221 15.14 10.89 -10.09
C ALA A 221 16.64 11.19 -9.96
N SER A 222 17.03 12.45 -9.81
CA SER A 222 18.43 12.91 -9.70
C SER A 222 18.76 13.62 -8.37
N GLY A 223 17.91 13.48 -7.35
CA GLY A 223 18.06 14.20 -6.08
C GLY A 223 18.51 13.32 -4.92
N ASP A 224 18.80 13.95 -3.80
CA ASP A 224 19.13 13.29 -2.54
C ASP A 224 17.89 12.70 -1.87
N TRP A 225 18.10 11.69 -1.02
CA TRP A 225 17.05 11.09 -0.21
C TRP A 225 16.59 12.04 0.90
N PHE A 226 15.30 12.25 1.00
CA PHE A 226 14.67 12.99 2.09
C PHE A 226 13.48 12.23 2.66
N SER A 227 13.03 12.63 3.84
CA SER A 227 11.83 12.08 4.46
C SER A 227 10.67 13.03 4.19
N PRO A 228 9.65 12.61 3.43
CA PRO A 228 8.43 13.41 3.24
C PRO A 228 7.62 13.45 4.54
N SER A 229 6.64 14.33 4.63
CA SER A 229 5.61 14.21 5.66
C SER A 229 4.85 12.91 5.47
N GLN A 230 4.72 12.10 6.52
CA GLN A 230 4.20 10.74 6.39
C GLN A 230 3.36 10.31 7.59
N GLU A 231 2.38 9.46 7.33
CA GLU A 231 1.54 8.81 8.33
C GLU A 231 1.45 7.32 8.03
N LYS A 232 1.70 6.50 9.07
CA LYS A 232 1.55 5.05 8.95
C LYS A 232 0.10 4.64 9.21
N ILE A 233 -0.47 3.87 8.28
CA ILE A 233 -1.83 3.34 8.34
C ILE A 233 -1.77 1.82 8.10
N LYS A 234 -1.77 1.02 9.16
CA LYS A 234 -1.60 -0.45 9.10
C LYS A 234 -0.26 -0.83 8.43
N ASN A 235 -0.31 -1.58 7.32
CA ASN A 235 0.87 -1.93 6.51
C ASN A 235 1.13 -0.94 5.37
N ALA A 236 0.52 0.24 5.42
CA ALA A 236 0.72 1.31 4.45
C ALA A 236 1.32 2.55 5.10
N VAL A 237 1.96 3.37 4.29
CA VAL A 237 2.46 4.70 4.66
C VAL A 237 1.93 5.70 3.64
N GLU A 238 1.08 6.62 4.08
CA GLU A 238 0.71 7.78 3.28
C GLU A 238 1.80 8.83 3.39
N VAL A 239 2.33 9.26 2.27
CA VAL A 239 3.30 10.35 2.17
C VAL A 239 2.65 11.56 1.52
N SER A 240 3.02 12.75 1.97
CA SER A 240 2.46 14.02 1.47
C SER A 240 3.53 15.09 1.28
N GLY A 241 3.15 16.20 0.64
CA GLY A 241 4.07 17.28 0.32
C GLY A 241 4.87 17.02 -0.96
N LEU A 242 4.43 16.09 -1.79
CA LEU A 242 5.02 15.82 -3.10
C LEU A 242 4.71 16.93 -4.09
N GLU A 243 5.53 17.06 -5.12
CA GLU A 243 5.31 17.98 -6.24
C GLU A 243 4.51 17.26 -7.35
N PRO A 244 3.54 17.96 -7.97
CA PRO A 244 2.78 17.40 -9.08
C PRO A 244 3.66 17.10 -10.31
N GLY A 245 3.25 16.13 -11.12
CA GLY A 245 3.88 15.75 -12.38
C GLY A 245 5.34 15.29 -12.27
N THR A 246 5.75 14.88 -11.07
CA THR A 246 7.16 14.66 -10.71
C THR A 246 7.45 13.18 -10.51
N ASP A 247 8.58 12.73 -11.05
CA ASP A 247 9.07 11.35 -10.86
C ASP A 247 9.77 11.23 -9.51
N TYR A 248 9.30 10.29 -8.69
CA TYR A 248 9.85 9.95 -7.38
C TYR A 248 10.27 8.49 -7.32
N ILE A 249 11.32 8.24 -6.55
CA ILE A 249 11.73 6.90 -6.13
C ILE A 249 11.55 6.84 -4.62
N PHE A 250 10.85 5.82 -4.13
CA PHE A 250 10.59 5.57 -2.72
C PHE A 250 11.32 4.33 -2.23
N LYS A 251 11.80 4.37 -1.00
CA LYS A 251 12.26 3.20 -0.24
C LYS A 251 11.68 3.23 1.15
N ALA A 252 11.36 2.06 1.69
CA ALA A 252 10.97 1.93 3.07
C ALA A 252 12.16 1.47 3.93
N VAL A 253 12.17 1.92 5.17
CA VAL A 253 13.08 1.51 6.23
C VAL A 253 12.23 1.03 7.39
N ILE A 254 12.52 -0.17 7.88
CA ILE A 254 11.84 -0.77 9.03
C ILE A 254 12.86 -0.81 10.16
N ASP A 255 12.71 0.09 11.13
CA ASP A 255 13.60 0.18 12.28
C ASP A 255 13.13 -0.78 13.40
N GLY A 256 14.09 -1.28 14.20
CA GLY A 256 13.79 -2.10 15.40
C GLY A 256 13.51 -3.58 15.14
N THR A 257 13.45 -4.05 13.89
CA THR A 257 13.32 -5.48 13.58
C THR A 257 14.41 -5.91 12.60
N ASN A 258 15.40 -6.64 13.08
CA ASN A 258 16.48 -7.18 12.23
C ASN A 258 16.02 -8.36 11.35
N THR A 259 14.72 -8.66 11.31
CA THR A 259 14.19 -9.90 10.71
C THR A 259 13.35 -9.67 9.46
N ILE A 260 13.14 -8.40 9.05
CA ILE A 260 12.39 -8.10 7.82
C ILE A 260 13.23 -7.24 6.88
N THR A 261 13.43 -7.75 5.68
CA THR A 261 14.16 -7.04 4.62
C THR A 261 13.18 -6.49 3.59
N VAL A 262 13.28 -5.21 3.27
CA VAL A 262 12.55 -4.60 2.15
C VAL A 262 13.33 -4.85 0.87
N LYS A 263 12.74 -5.57 -0.09
CA LYS A 263 13.43 -6.09 -1.28
C LYS A 263 13.66 -5.06 -2.39
N ASN A 264 12.83 -4.01 -2.45
CA ASN A 264 12.81 -3.12 -3.61
C ASN A 264 12.57 -1.66 -3.24
N GLU A 265 12.95 -0.80 -4.18
CA GLU A 265 12.49 0.58 -4.29
C GLU A 265 11.32 0.64 -5.29
N VAL A 266 10.47 1.67 -5.17
CA VAL A 266 9.33 1.90 -6.06
C VAL A 266 9.48 3.25 -6.75
N SER A 267 9.37 3.23 -8.08
CA SER A 267 9.34 4.45 -8.89
C SER A 267 7.91 4.78 -9.26
N VAL A 268 7.50 6.02 -9.03
CA VAL A 268 6.17 6.53 -9.39
C VAL A 268 6.28 7.92 -9.98
N LYS A 269 5.31 8.27 -10.81
CA LYS A 269 5.09 9.65 -11.25
C LYS A 269 3.82 10.17 -10.60
N THR A 270 3.92 11.30 -9.90
CA THR A 270 2.72 11.96 -9.34
C THR A 270 1.84 12.50 -10.45
N GLU A 271 0.53 12.56 -10.20
CA GLU A 271 -0.43 13.19 -11.12
C GLU A 271 -0.13 14.68 -11.30
N GLU A 272 -0.54 15.26 -12.41
CA GLU A 272 -0.56 16.70 -12.60
C GLU A 272 -1.62 17.35 -11.69
N ALA A 273 -1.30 18.52 -11.16
CA ALA A 273 -2.27 19.32 -10.40
C ALA A 273 -2.98 20.31 -11.34
N LEU A 274 -3.91 19.80 -12.10
CA LEU A 274 -4.65 20.61 -13.05
C LEU A 274 -5.54 21.61 -12.32
N GLN A 275 -5.63 22.83 -12.89
CA GLN A 275 -6.58 23.85 -12.52
C GLN A 275 -7.65 23.97 -13.61
N ILE A 276 -8.85 24.35 -13.22
CA ILE A 276 -9.90 24.68 -14.18
C ILE A 276 -9.43 25.86 -15.02
N PRO A 277 -9.37 25.74 -16.36
CA PRO A 277 -8.98 26.85 -17.22
C PRO A 277 -9.86 28.09 -16.98
N ASN A 278 -9.25 29.25 -17.08
CA ASN A 278 -9.92 30.55 -16.84
C ASN A 278 -10.68 30.63 -15.49
N SER A 279 -10.22 29.93 -14.46
CA SER A 279 -10.85 29.98 -13.13
C SER A 279 -10.78 31.33 -12.45
N GLY A 280 -9.91 32.22 -12.93
CA GLY A 280 -9.82 33.64 -12.53
C GLY A 280 -10.73 34.54 -13.31
N PHE A 281 -11.41 34.06 -14.34
CA PHE A 281 -12.29 34.82 -15.23
C PHE A 281 -11.62 36.04 -15.91
N GLU A 282 -10.37 35.89 -16.29
CA GLU A 282 -9.62 36.96 -17.00
C GLU A 282 -9.92 36.95 -18.51
N ASP A 283 -10.22 35.81 -19.07
CA ASP A 283 -10.42 35.59 -20.50
C ASP A 283 -11.91 35.72 -20.84
N TRP A 284 -12.21 36.73 -21.61
CA TRP A 284 -13.55 36.97 -22.13
C TRP A 284 -13.48 37.40 -23.58
N HIS A 285 -14.50 37.07 -24.35
CA HIS A 285 -14.77 37.76 -25.60
C HIS A 285 -16.23 38.25 -25.64
N THR A 286 -16.46 39.22 -26.48
CA THR A 286 -17.77 39.80 -26.69
C THR A 286 -18.07 39.72 -28.19
N ASP A 287 -19.16 39.06 -28.53
CA ASP A 287 -19.72 39.18 -29.88
C ASP A 287 -20.89 40.15 -29.85
N SER A 288 -21.19 40.72 -30.99
CA SER A 288 -22.31 41.63 -31.15
C SER A 288 -23.19 41.21 -32.34
N ASP A 289 -24.47 41.42 -32.17
CA ASP A 289 -25.47 41.24 -33.22
C ASP A 289 -26.28 42.53 -33.32
N THR A 290 -26.21 43.23 -34.43
CA THR A 290 -26.96 44.44 -34.68
C THR A 290 -28.22 44.12 -35.46
N ARG A 291 -29.34 44.46 -34.90
CA ARG A 291 -30.65 44.22 -35.52
C ARG A 291 -31.40 45.53 -35.68
N TRP A 292 -32.05 45.60 -36.82
CA TRP A 292 -32.91 46.73 -37.13
C TRP A 292 -34.23 46.63 -36.34
N SER A 293 -34.62 47.72 -35.74
CA SER A 293 -35.97 47.89 -35.19
C SER A 293 -36.83 48.68 -36.15
N ALA A 294 -37.97 48.09 -36.57
CA ALA A 294 -38.94 48.79 -37.39
C ALA A 294 -39.52 49.97 -36.61
N GLY A 295 -39.23 51.16 -37.02
CA GLY A 295 -39.79 52.34 -36.42
C GLY A 295 -38.79 53.43 -36.01
N THR A 296 -39.15 54.29 -35.09
CA THR A 296 -38.49 55.52 -34.72
C THR A 296 -37.15 55.37 -33.99
N PHE A 297 -36.73 54.18 -33.67
CA PHE A 297 -35.65 53.95 -32.70
C PHE A 297 -34.30 53.52 -33.27
N GLY A 298 -34.20 53.17 -34.54
CA GLY A 298 -32.92 52.80 -35.16
C GLY A 298 -32.43 51.39 -34.82
N ASP A 299 -31.17 51.13 -35.13
CA ASP A 299 -30.52 49.85 -34.91
C ASP A 299 -30.10 49.63 -33.45
N PHE A 300 -30.26 48.46 -32.96
CA PHE A 300 -29.78 48.04 -31.64
C PHE A 300 -28.69 47.00 -31.76
N THR A 301 -27.61 47.21 -31.01
CA THR A 301 -26.51 46.26 -30.92
C THR A 301 -26.63 45.48 -29.61
N HIS A 302 -26.75 44.16 -29.72
CA HIS A 302 -26.72 43.21 -28.61
C HIS A 302 -25.31 42.71 -28.41
N TYR A 303 -24.87 42.70 -27.17
CA TYR A 303 -23.57 42.18 -26.80
C TYR A 303 -23.72 40.87 -26.06
N PHE A 304 -23.01 39.84 -26.53
CA PHE A 304 -22.96 38.55 -25.92
C PHE A 304 -21.61 38.32 -25.26
N TYR A 305 -21.61 38.09 -23.99
CA TYR A 305 -20.40 37.87 -23.20
C TYR A 305 -20.14 36.41 -22.99
N TYR A 306 -18.94 35.97 -23.32
CA TYR A 306 -18.49 34.60 -23.21
C TYR A 306 -17.26 34.52 -22.34
N PRO A 307 -17.25 33.68 -21.27
CA PRO A 307 -16.15 33.58 -20.33
C PRO A 307 -15.01 32.68 -20.86
N TYR A 308 -14.57 32.95 -22.09
CA TYR A 308 -13.46 32.31 -22.76
C TYR A 308 -12.97 33.16 -23.93
N THR A 309 -11.74 32.90 -24.42
CA THR A 309 -11.16 33.60 -25.57
C THR A 309 -11.87 33.27 -26.87
N LYS A 310 -11.99 34.22 -27.77
CA LYS A 310 -12.60 33.99 -29.11
C LYS A 310 -11.79 32.93 -29.87
N GLY A 311 -12.47 31.92 -30.38
CA GLY A 311 -11.84 30.82 -31.13
C GLY A 311 -11.32 29.68 -30.25
N ALA A 312 -11.57 29.68 -28.94
CA ALA A 312 -11.24 28.55 -28.07
C ALA A 312 -11.99 27.29 -28.56
N THR A 313 -11.27 26.18 -28.62
CA THR A 313 -11.82 24.87 -28.99
C THR A 313 -12.20 24.03 -27.78
N ASP A 314 -11.55 24.26 -26.64
CA ASP A 314 -11.84 23.61 -25.37
C ASP A 314 -12.53 24.63 -24.44
N ILE A 315 -13.85 24.61 -24.44
CA ILE A 315 -14.68 25.59 -23.71
C ILE A 315 -15.14 24.93 -22.42
N TRP A 316 -14.65 25.46 -21.30
CA TRP A 316 -15.04 25.02 -19.97
C TRP A 316 -16.25 25.77 -19.43
N TRP A 317 -16.18 27.11 -19.43
CA TRP A 317 -17.19 27.96 -18.82
C TRP A 317 -18.26 28.40 -19.82
N ASN A 318 -19.49 28.35 -19.40
CA ASN A 318 -20.63 28.83 -20.15
C ASN A 318 -21.60 29.60 -19.24
N THR A 319 -22.51 30.33 -19.90
CA THR A 319 -23.51 31.14 -19.24
C THR A 319 -24.88 30.93 -19.87
N ASN A 320 -25.94 31.36 -19.18
CA ASN A 320 -27.28 31.40 -19.77
C ASN A 320 -27.59 32.73 -20.45
N ASN A 321 -26.60 33.51 -20.88
CA ASN A 321 -26.79 34.83 -21.50
C ASN A 321 -27.73 34.82 -22.71
N LYS A 322 -27.63 33.79 -23.57
CA LYS A 322 -28.55 33.69 -24.74
C LYS A 322 -30.01 33.57 -24.34
N TYR A 323 -30.29 33.02 -23.18
CA TYR A 323 -31.63 32.89 -22.64
C TYR A 323 -32.10 34.22 -21.99
N SER A 324 -31.22 34.89 -21.26
CA SER A 324 -31.54 36.11 -20.53
C SER A 324 -31.64 37.33 -21.44
N GLN A 325 -31.12 37.26 -22.67
CA GLN A 325 -31.19 38.35 -23.66
C GLN A 325 -32.47 38.25 -24.49
N ALA A 326 -33.54 38.86 -23.99
CA ALA A 326 -34.82 38.87 -24.68
C ALA A 326 -34.88 39.98 -25.74
N TRP A 327 -35.61 39.68 -26.78
CA TRP A 327 -35.96 40.59 -27.85
C TRP A 327 -37.33 41.18 -27.66
N VAL A 328 -37.44 42.49 -27.80
CA VAL A 328 -38.72 43.15 -28.00
C VAL A 328 -38.65 43.88 -29.35
N VAL A 329 -39.54 43.54 -30.25
CA VAL A 329 -39.67 44.21 -31.52
C VAL A 329 -40.78 45.24 -31.41
N ALA A 330 -40.40 46.48 -31.63
CA ALA A 330 -41.11 47.74 -31.81
C ALA A 330 -42.55 47.86 -31.25
N PRO A 331 -42.91 49.05 -30.77
CA PRO A 331 -42.21 50.34 -30.93
C PRO A 331 -41.35 50.72 -29.74
N VAL A 332 -40.80 49.76 -29.00
CA VAL A 332 -40.20 50.01 -27.71
C VAL A 332 -38.76 49.50 -27.65
N GLN A 333 -37.92 50.22 -26.93
CA GLN A 333 -36.52 49.88 -26.68
C GLN A 333 -36.34 48.45 -26.20
N THR A 334 -35.48 47.74 -26.90
CA THR A 334 -34.93 46.50 -26.40
C THR A 334 -33.77 46.80 -25.48
N THR A 335 -33.87 46.36 -24.28
CA THR A 335 -32.71 46.29 -23.38
C THR A 335 -32.20 44.87 -23.39
N THR A 336 -30.92 44.69 -23.70
CA THR A 336 -30.24 43.45 -23.44
C THR A 336 -29.72 43.47 -22.01
N CYS A 337 -30.15 42.53 -21.21
CA CYS A 337 -29.63 42.35 -19.88
C CYS A 337 -28.91 40.98 -19.82
N PRO A 338 -27.64 40.89 -20.22
CA PRO A 338 -26.89 39.67 -20.05
C PRO A 338 -26.80 39.38 -18.55
N ALA A 339 -27.18 38.17 -18.17
CA ALA A 339 -27.18 37.77 -16.76
C ALA A 339 -25.78 37.51 -16.19
N VAL A 340 -24.80 37.36 -17.06
CA VAL A 340 -23.40 37.18 -16.67
C VAL A 340 -22.49 38.03 -17.56
N ILE A 341 -21.70 38.87 -16.93
CA ILE A 341 -20.73 39.73 -17.59
C ILE A 341 -19.40 39.71 -16.87
N TYR A 342 -18.37 40.35 -17.40
CA TYR A 342 -17.17 40.63 -16.62
C TYR A 342 -17.20 42.07 -16.08
N VAL A 343 -16.60 42.24 -14.93
CA VAL A 343 -16.36 43.54 -14.29
C VAL A 343 -14.90 43.70 -13.93
N LYS A 344 -14.47 44.96 -13.75
CA LYS A 344 -13.09 45.28 -13.34
C LYS A 344 -12.89 45.31 -11.82
N ASP A 345 -13.97 45.18 -11.05
CA ASP A 345 -13.92 45.10 -9.58
C ASP A 345 -13.61 43.64 -9.17
N ALA A 346 -12.35 43.27 -9.27
CA ALA A 346 -11.86 41.93 -8.99
C ALA A 346 -11.03 41.88 -7.69
N LYS A 347 -11.10 40.80 -6.96
CA LYS A 347 -10.25 40.55 -5.78
C LYS A 347 -8.78 40.29 -6.16
N SER A 348 -8.57 39.65 -7.29
CA SER A 348 -7.25 39.37 -7.90
C SER A 348 -7.40 39.44 -9.42
N GLY A 349 -6.32 39.76 -10.11
CA GLY A 349 -6.36 39.94 -11.57
C GLY A 349 -7.01 41.22 -12.01
N ALA A 350 -7.44 41.27 -13.28
CA ALA A 350 -8.03 42.46 -13.89
C ALA A 350 -9.56 42.40 -14.05
N LYS A 351 -10.12 41.17 -13.95
CA LYS A 351 -11.55 40.94 -14.18
C LYS A 351 -12.13 39.96 -13.15
N ALA A 352 -13.43 40.06 -12.96
CA ALA A 352 -14.24 39.08 -12.24
C ALA A 352 -15.54 38.82 -13.02
N ALA A 353 -16.13 37.66 -12.81
CA ALA A 353 -17.46 37.37 -13.32
C ALA A 353 -18.51 37.99 -12.41
N GLU A 354 -19.39 38.80 -12.98
CA GLU A 354 -20.59 39.31 -12.32
C GLU A 354 -21.79 38.49 -12.79
N ILE A 355 -22.55 38.00 -11.84
CA ILE A 355 -23.74 37.18 -12.08
C ILE A 355 -24.91 37.92 -11.42
N HIS A 356 -25.96 38.18 -12.16
CA HIS A 356 -27.15 38.86 -11.63
C HIS A 356 -28.44 38.25 -12.19
N THR A 357 -29.55 38.52 -11.53
CA THR A 357 -30.86 38.16 -12.04
C THR A 357 -31.21 39.12 -13.18
N ALA A 358 -31.42 38.58 -14.36
CA ALA A 358 -31.83 39.34 -15.53
C ALA A 358 -33.34 39.17 -15.75
N GLY A 359 -34.02 40.27 -15.89
CA GLY A 359 -35.42 40.30 -16.28
C GLY A 359 -35.56 40.66 -17.76
N SER A 360 -36.49 40.06 -18.46
CA SER A 360 -37.00 40.64 -19.68
C SER A 360 -37.79 41.87 -19.28
N GLY A 361 -37.18 43.02 -19.47
CA GLY A 361 -37.83 44.29 -19.14
C GLY A 361 -39.21 44.38 -19.78
N GLY A 362 -40.20 44.74 -18.98
CA GLY A 362 -41.54 45.02 -19.46
C GLY A 362 -41.53 46.22 -20.36
N GLY A 363 -41.31 45.99 -21.66
CA GLY A 363 -41.49 47.08 -22.63
C GLY A 363 -43.00 47.33 -22.80
N TYR A 364 -43.36 48.58 -22.93
CA TYR A 364 -44.70 48.94 -23.27
C TYR A 364 -44.96 48.62 -24.76
N SER A 365 -45.77 47.61 -25.04
CA SER A 365 -46.17 47.26 -26.41
C SER A 365 -47.67 47.11 -26.48
N SER A 366 -48.27 47.75 -27.44
CA SER A 366 -49.67 47.61 -27.76
C SER A 366 -50.02 46.31 -28.50
N THR A 367 -49.00 45.54 -28.89
CA THR A 367 -49.13 44.22 -29.48
C THR A 367 -48.57 43.19 -28.49
N PRO A 368 -49.24 42.07 -28.26
CA PRO A 368 -48.71 41.02 -27.42
C PRO A 368 -47.50 40.42 -28.10
N VAL A 369 -46.33 40.90 -27.74
CA VAL A 369 -45.04 40.29 -28.16
C VAL A 369 -44.70 39.27 -27.12
N THR A 370 -44.57 38.05 -27.55
CA THR A 370 -44.06 37.00 -26.67
C THR A 370 -42.61 37.28 -26.38
N MET A 371 -42.35 37.77 -25.19
CA MET A 371 -41.01 38.00 -24.70
C MET A 371 -40.39 36.70 -24.21
N TYR A 372 -39.18 36.49 -24.53
CA TYR A 372 -38.40 35.35 -24.05
C TYR A 372 -37.21 35.88 -23.30
N PRO A 373 -37.02 35.33 -22.13
CA PRO A 373 -37.91 34.53 -21.30
C PRO A 373 -38.96 35.37 -20.59
N GLU A 374 -40.10 34.76 -20.27
CA GLU A 374 -41.10 35.38 -19.41
C GLU A 374 -40.56 35.52 -17.99
N GLY A 375 -40.52 36.73 -17.46
CA GLY A 375 -40.12 37.05 -16.11
C GLY A 375 -38.60 37.12 -15.88
N ALA A 376 -38.25 37.29 -14.62
CA ALA A 376 -36.86 37.36 -14.20
C ALA A 376 -36.22 35.96 -14.14
N LYS A 377 -34.98 35.85 -14.59
CA LYS A 377 -34.19 34.62 -14.55
C LYS A 377 -32.85 34.86 -13.84
N ALA A 378 -32.52 33.95 -12.97
CA ALA A 378 -31.23 33.95 -12.30
C ALA A 378 -30.11 33.73 -13.32
N GLY A 379 -29.06 34.55 -13.23
CA GLY A 379 -27.84 34.31 -13.98
C GLY A 379 -27.19 32.99 -13.58
N ARG A 380 -26.64 32.32 -14.57
CA ARG A 380 -25.92 31.05 -14.35
C ARG A 380 -24.58 31.08 -15.06
N LEU A 381 -23.53 30.81 -14.30
CA LEU A 381 -22.16 30.56 -14.78
C LEU A 381 -21.79 29.15 -14.41
N PHE A 382 -21.42 28.32 -15.36
CA PHE A 382 -21.21 26.90 -15.11
C PHE A 382 -20.21 26.28 -16.08
N ILE A 383 -19.64 25.15 -15.69
CA ILE A 383 -18.81 24.32 -16.55
C ILE A 383 -19.71 23.41 -17.38
N GLY A 384 -19.56 23.46 -18.70
CA GLY A 384 -20.34 22.64 -19.61
C GLY A 384 -20.77 23.38 -20.87
N THR A 385 -21.79 22.88 -21.55
CA THR A 385 -22.32 23.46 -22.78
C THR A 385 -23.71 24.03 -22.59
N TYR A 386 -23.97 25.11 -23.32
CA TYR A 386 -25.25 25.78 -23.32
C TYR A 386 -25.74 25.98 -24.75
N ASN A 387 -26.97 25.62 -25.01
CA ASN A 387 -27.62 25.92 -26.27
C ASN A 387 -29.03 26.45 -26.02
N TRP A 388 -29.40 27.45 -26.78
CA TRP A 388 -30.74 28.02 -26.82
C TRP A 388 -31.23 28.03 -28.27
N SER A 389 -32.18 27.16 -28.59
CA SER A 389 -32.82 27.09 -29.92
C SER A 389 -34.29 26.75 -29.76
N ASP A 390 -35.10 27.22 -30.69
CA ASP A 390 -36.55 26.92 -30.74
C ASP A 390 -37.28 27.15 -29.43
N LYS A 391 -36.90 28.23 -28.72
CA LYS A 391 -37.48 28.59 -27.40
C LYS A 391 -37.20 27.53 -26.31
N LYS A 392 -36.19 26.68 -26.52
CA LYS A 392 -35.80 25.64 -25.58
C LYS A 392 -34.36 25.80 -25.17
N GLU A 393 -34.17 25.67 -23.88
CA GLU A 393 -32.84 25.61 -23.26
C GLU A 393 -32.34 24.16 -23.23
N THR A 394 -31.08 23.97 -23.61
CA THR A 394 -30.38 22.70 -23.41
C THR A 394 -29.07 22.98 -22.71
N VAL A 395 -28.91 22.42 -21.53
CA VAL A 395 -27.70 22.57 -20.69
C VAL A 395 -27.13 21.20 -20.45
N THR A 396 -25.85 21.03 -20.75
CA THR A 396 -25.09 19.85 -20.34
C THR A 396 -23.98 20.33 -19.43
N THR A 397 -24.05 20.00 -18.16
CA THR A 397 -23.05 20.38 -17.16
C THR A 397 -21.91 19.38 -17.11
N GLY A 398 -20.72 19.87 -16.79
CA GLY A 398 -19.52 19.08 -16.61
C GLY A 398 -18.54 19.19 -17.78
N HIS A 399 -17.28 18.89 -17.47
CA HIS A 399 -16.18 18.77 -18.39
C HIS A 399 -15.24 17.67 -17.87
N LEU A 400 -14.53 16.99 -18.74
CA LEU A 400 -13.56 15.96 -18.31
C LEU A 400 -12.46 16.62 -17.46
N PHE A 401 -12.27 16.12 -16.25
CA PHE A 401 -11.28 16.60 -15.32
C PHE A 401 -10.49 15.42 -14.75
N THR A 402 -9.20 15.37 -15.03
CA THR A 402 -8.33 14.22 -14.71
C THR A 402 -7.49 14.40 -13.45
N SER A 403 -7.68 15.51 -12.72
CA SER A 403 -7.00 15.74 -11.44
C SER A 403 -7.93 15.51 -10.26
N ARG A 404 -7.36 15.33 -9.06
CA ARG A 404 -8.09 15.06 -7.81
C ARG A 404 -8.03 16.29 -6.91
N PRO A 405 -8.98 17.23 -6.99
CA PRO A 405 -8.95 18.44 -6.18
C PRO A 405 -9.24 18.10 -4.71
N TYR A 406 -8.53 18.76 -3.83
CA TYR A 406 -8.82 18.74 -2.39
C TYR A 406 -10.09 19.53 -2.04
N GLY A 407 -10.35 20.61 -2.79
CA GLY A 407 -11.47 21.50 -2.59
C GLY A 407 -11.49 22.63 -3.60
N MET A 408 -12.52 23.44 -3.53
CA MET A 408 -12.66 24.67 -4.31
C MET A 408 -12.65 25.87 -3.36
N LYS A 409 -11.91 26.91 -3.73
CA LYS A 409 -11.92 28.21 -3.05
C LYS A 409 -12.28 29.28 -4.06
N PHE A 410 -13.13 30.21 -3.65
CA PHE A 410 -13.50 31.36 -4.46
C PHE A 410 -13.69 32.61 -3.58
N TRP A 411 -13.50 33.77 -4.16
CA TRP A 411 -13.86 35.03 -3.55
C TRP A 411 -15.16 35.49 -4.16
N TYR A 412 -16.06 36.02 -3.32
CA TYR A 412 -17.32 36.55 -3.79
C TYR A 412 -17.65 37.89 -3.10
N LYS A 413 -18.43 38.69 -3.80
CA LYS A 413 -19.09 39.88 -3.29
C LYS A 413 -20.58 39.73 -3.64
N TYR A 414 -21.43 39.83 -2.66
CA TYR A 414 -22.85 39.60 -2.86
C TYR A 414 -23.67 40.76 -2.33
N THR A 415 -24.59 41.24 -3.14
CA THR A 415 -25.55 42.30 -2.78
C THR A 415 -26.94 41.72 -3.02
N PRO A 416 -27.61 41.22 -1.97
CA PRO A 416 -28.94 40.66 -2.11
C PRO A 416 -29.98 41.71 -2.44
N TYR A 417 -30.96 41.34 -3.23
CA TYR A 417 -32.18 42.07 -3.40
C TYR A 417 -33.30 41.37 -2.65
N GLN A 418 -33.87 42.05 -1.62
CA GLN A 418 -34.89 41.46 -0.74
C GLN A 418 -34.42 40.12 -0.11
N THR A 419 -35.07 38.99 -0.43
CA THR A 419 -34.78 37.66 0.07
C THR A 419 -34.03 36.78 -0.94
N ASP A 420 -33.39 37.44 -1.93
CA ASP A 420 -32.63 36.73 -2.97
C ASP A 420 -31.42 35.98 -2.38
N ASN A 421 -31.06 34.87 -3.01
CA ASN A 421 -29.94 34.02 -2.62
C ASN A 421 -29.06 33.70 -3.84
N PHE A 422 -27.77 33.48 -3.61
CA PHE A 422 -26.95 32.83 -4.60
C PHE A 422 -26.54 31.41 -4.13
N LYS A 423 -26.24 30.55 -5.06
CA LYS A 423 -25.81 29.18 -4.81
C LYS A 423 -24.58 28.85 -5.64
N VAL A 424 -23.62 28.18 -5.02
CA VAL A 424 -22.48 27.56 -5.70
C VAL A 424 -22.52 26.08 -5.44
N GLU A 425 -22.41 25.29 -6.49
CA GLU A 425 -22.37 23.83 -6.42
C GLU A 425 -21.16 23.32 -7.20
N ILE A 426 -20.52 22.32 -6.64
CA ILE A 426 -19.48 21.55 -7.32
C ILE A 426 -19.78 20.07 -7.16
N GLU A 427 -19.68 19.33 -8.24
CA GLU A 427 -19.76 17.87 -8.24
C GLU A 427 -18.65 17.30 -9.10
N ILE A 428 -18.03 16.24 -8.60
CA ILE A 428 -17.12 15.38 -9.35
C ILE A 428 -17.82 14.06 -9.54
N ARG A 429 -17.90 13.62 -10.80
CA ARG A 429 -18.63 12.41 -11.18
C ARG A 429 -17.73 11.43 -11.90
N SER A 430 -17.96 10.15 -11.67
CA SER A 430 -17.45 9.05 -12.50
C SER A 430 -18.66 8.42 -13.22
N GLY A 431 -18.80 8.71 -14.50
CA GLY A 431 -20.05 8.44 -15.22
C GLY A 431 -21.22 9.16 -14.57
N ASN A 432 -22.26 8.42 -14.22
CA ASN A 432 -23.46 8.97 -13.57
C ASN A 432 -23.35 9.06 -12.03
N LYS A 433 -22.27 8.55 -11.43
CA LYS A 433 -22.12 8.51 -9.98
C LYS A 433 -21.37 9.76 -9.48
N VAL A 434 -21.96 10.49 -8.55
CA VAL A 434 -21.26 11.55 -7.80
C VAL A 434 -20.28 10.88 -6.84
N ILE A 435 -19.00 11.24 -6.95
CA ILE A 435 -17.91 10.71 -6.09
C ILE A 435 -17.44 11.74 -5.07
N ALA A 436 -17.62 13.02 -5.36
CA ALA A 436 -17.37 14.11 -4.44
C ALA A 436 -18.22 15.33 -4.82
N GLY A 437 -18.52 16.20 -3.87
CA GLY A 437 -19.26 17.41 -4.14
C GLY A 437 -19.44 18.27 -2.90
N GLY A 438 -19.92 19.47 -3.12
CA GLY A 438 -20.26 20.43 -2.08
C GLY A 438 -21.12 21.58 -2.61
N SER A 439 -21.76 22.31 -1.71
CA SER A 439 -22.56 23.50 -2.03
C SER A 439 -22.33 24.57 -0.98
N TYR A 440 -22.48 25.81 -1.44
CA TYR A 440 -22.45 27.00 -0.60
C TYR A 440 -23.70 27.85 -0.86
#